data_1f3dd9004ca495e449993d2cd875dabb
#
_entry.id   1f3dd9004ca495e449993d2cd875dabb
#
_cell.length_a   1.000
_cell.length_b   1.000
_cell.length_c   1.000
_cell.angle_alpha   90.00
_cell.angle_beta   90.00
_cell.angle_gamma   90.00
#
_symmetry.space_group_name_H-M   'P 1'
#
loop_
_entity.id
_entity.type
_entity.pdbx_description
1 polymer ?
#
loop_
_entity_poly.entity_id
_entity_poly.type
_entity_poly.pdbx_seq_one_letter_code
_entity_poly.pdbx_strand_id
1 'polypeptide(L)'
;EQLQQVEEQQQVVQHVDATINMEDIAFVENNVLKQRVAALQQQLKNGVAVYIGGEVTIFDKSYPTFINQIKQQISPMGCTFTTNEAEADWVIRLQGTTREYNTLQTGAYTAYFVLAEVALQIVKGNTQSAIYEGSFSGKGSHTVNREEAGYAAYAEVYQQVAAKVKEIINN
;
A
#
# COMPACT_ATOMS: atom_id res chain seq x y z
N GLU A 1 36.95 3.83 16.11
CA GLU A 1 36.69 2.41 16.42
C GLU A 1 36.42 1.57 15.18
N GLN A 2 35.57 1.98 14.25
CA GLN A 2 35.27 1.21 13.03
C GLN A 2 36.45 1.14 12.06
N LEU A 3 37.25 2.18 11.94
CA LEU A 3 38.46 2.19 11.11
C LEU A 3 39.57 1.26 11.63
N GLN A 4 39.72 1.17 12.96
CA GLN A 4 40.68 0.24 13.58
C GLN A 4 40.31 -1.22 13.37
N GLN A 5 39.01 -1.56 13.42
CA GLN A 5 38.50 -2.92 13.12
C GLN A 5 38.77 -3.34 11.67
N VAL A 6 38.69 -2.41 10.73
CA VAL A 6 38.97 -2.68 9.31
C VAL A 6 40.48 -2.91 9.08
N GLU A 7 41.36 -2.15 9.74
CA GLU A 7 42.79 -2.34 9.69
C GLU A 7 43.27 -3.66 10.32
N GLU A 8 42.69 -4.04 11.45
CA GLU A 8 42.96 -5.34 12.09
C GLU A 8 42.48 -6.53 11.25
N GLN A 9 41.34 -6.43 10.60
CA GLN A 9 40.87 -7.47 9.68
C GLN A 9 41.72 -7.56 8.43
N GLN A 10 42.25 -6.46 7.92
CA GLN A 10 43.19 -6.45 6.79
C GLN A 10 44.53 -7.11 7.15
N GLN A 11 45.04 -6.91 8.37
CA GLN A 11 46.28 -7.55 8.83
C GLN A 11 46.13 -9.08 8.99
N VAL A 12 45.01 -9.55 9.47
CA VAL A 12 44.72 -10.99 9.61
C VAL A 12 44.66 -11.69 8.24
N VAL A 13 44.03 -11.06 7.25
CA VAL A 13 43.93 -11.61 5.88
C VAL A 13 45.31 -11.67 5.19
N GLN A 14 46.18 -10.68 5.42
CA GLN A 14 47.54 -10.68 4.87
C GLN A 14 48.42 -11.82 5.42
N HIS A 15 48.08 -12.36 6.58
CA HIS A 15 48.85 -13.44 7.22
C HIS A 15 48.42 -14.84 6.81
N VAL A 16 47.25 -14.99 6.18
CA VAL A 16 46.62 -16.30 5.91
C VAL A 16 46.90 -16.81 4.49
N ASP A 17 47.14 -15.93 3.51
CA ASP A 17 47.40 -16.40 2.14
C ASP A 17 48.18 -15.36 1.31
N ALA A 18 49.48 -15.65 1.07
CA ALA A 18 50.37 -14.80 0.26
C ALA A 18 50.02 -14.78 -1.25
N THR A 19 49.02 -15.51 -1.69
CA THR A 19 48.58 -15.62 -3.08
C THR A 19 47.32 -14.82 -3.41
N ILE A 20 46.61 -14.26 -2.41
CA ILE A 20 45.41 -13.48 -2.63
C ILE A 20 45.78 -12.02 -2.82
N ASN A 21 45.52 -11.49 -4.01
CA ASN A 21 45.70 -10.07 -4.27
C ASN A 21 44.57 -9.27 -3.58
N MET A 22 44.94 -8.57 -2.49
CA MET A 22 44.03 -7.75 -1.69
C MET A 22 43.32 -6.66 -2.50
N GLU A 23 43.96 -6.17 -3.57
CA GLU A 23 43.33 -5.18 -4.47
C GLU A 23 42.18 -5.77 -5.26
N ASP A 24 42.27 -7.06 -5.65
CA ASP A 24 41.20 -7.73 -6.38
C ASP A 24 39.99 -8.02 -5.48
N ILE A 25 40.21 -8.40 -4.21
CA ILE A 25 39.15 -8.63 -3.25
C ILE A 25 38.43 -7.31 -2.93
N ALA A 26 39.18 -6.26 -2.61
CA ALA A 26 38.61 -4.94 -2.32
C ALA A 26 37.87 -4.36 -3.55
N PHE A 27 38.35 -4.65 -4.76
CA PHE A 27 37.74 -4.23 -6.01
C PHE A 27 36.41 -4.96 -6.25
N VAL A 28 36.35 -6.27 -5.99
CA VAL A 28 35.12 -7.07 -6.13
C VAL A 28 34.08 -6.64 -5.11
N GLU A 29 34.44 -6.48 -3.83
CA GLU A 29 33.52 -6.02 -2.78
C GLU A 29 32.99 -4.61 -3.07
N ASN A 30 33.87 -3.69 -3.50
CA ASN A 30 33.45 -2.34 -3.88
C ASN A 30 32.52 -2.32 -5.09
N ASN A 31 32.71 -3.20 -6.07
CA ASN A 31 31.83 -3.28 -7.23
C ASN A 31 30.46 -3.86 -6.85
N VAL A 32 30.40 -4.89 -6.00
CA VAL A 32 29.14 -5.46 -5.48
C VAL A 32 28.39 -4.42 -4.64
N LEU A 33 29.09 -3.66 -3.79
CA LEU A 33 28.51 -2.57 -3.01
C LEU A 33 27.98 -1.45 -3.91
N LYS A 34 28.75 -1.02 -4.91
CA LYS A 34 28.33 -0.01 -5.90
C LYS A 34 27.10 -0.45 -6.69
N GLN A 35 27.05 -1.71 -7.11
CA GLN A 35 25.88 -2.26 -7.80
C GLN A 35 24.65 -2.31 -6.89
N ARG A 36 24.81 -2.71 -5.61
CA ARG A 36 23.71 -2.69 -4.63
C ARG A 36 23.23 -1.28 -4.33
N VAL A 37 24.14 -0.33 -4.16
CA VAL A 37 23.80 1.09 -3.94
C VAL A 37 23.08 1.66 -5.17
N ALA A 38 23.57 1.37 -6.38
CA ALA A 38 22.90 1.82 -7.61
C ALA A 38 21.52 1.19 -7.78
N ALA A 39 21.35 -0.10 -7.47
CA ALA A 39 20.06 -0.77 -7.49
C ALA A 39 19.09 -0.17 -6.46
N LEU A 40 19.55 0.09 -5.23
CA LEU A 40 18.74 0.75 -4.19
C LEU A 40 18.39 2.20 -4.57
N GLN A 41 19.33 2.94 -5.16
CA GLN A 41 19.06 4.29 -5.65
C GLN A 41 18.05 4.30 -6.80
N GLN A 42 18.07 3.29 -7.65
CA GLN A 42 17.10 3.14 -8.74
C GLN A 42 15.73 2.73 -8.22
N GLN A 43 15.67 1.87 -7.22
CA GLN A 43 14.42 1.55 -6.51
C GLN A 43 13.83 2.78 -5.79
N LEU A 44 14.66 3.58 -5.13
CA LEU A 44 14.24 4.84 -4.51
C LEU A 44 13.77 5.89 -5.53
N LYS A 45 14.36 5.93 -6.73
CA LYS A 45 13.96 6.83 -7.81
C LYS A 45 12.67 6.40 -8.50
N ASN A 46 12.44 5.11 -8.60
CA ASN A 46 11.25 4.56 -9.27
C ASN A 46 10.01 4.55 -8.37
N GLY A 47 10.18 4.84 -7.06
CA GLY A 47 9.11 4.74 -6.08
C GLY A 47 8.63 3.29 -5.90
N VAL A 48 7.83 3.07 -4.90
CA VAL A 48 7.17 1.77 -4.67
C VAL A 48 6.01 1.64 -5.64
N ALA A 49 6.02 0.60 -6.48
CA ALA A 49 4.95 0.34 -7.44
C ALA A 49 3.73 -0.25 -6.73
N VAL A 50 2.59 0.42 -6.82
CA VAL A 50 1.35 0.00 -6.15
C VAL A 50 0.24 -0.20 -7.18
N TYR A 51 -0.33 -1.39 -7.19
CA TYR A 51 -1.58 -1.67 -7.86
C TYR A 51 -2.74 -1.50 -6.88
N ILE A 52 -3.76 -0.74 -7.25
CA ILE A 52 -5.02 -0.66 -6.51
C ILE A 52 -6.15 -0.97 -7.48
N GLY A 53 -6.84 -2.06 -7.21
CA GLY A 53 -7.97 -2.50 -8.00
C GLY A 53 -9.09 -3.08 -7.15
N GLY A 54 -10.16 -3.44 -7.83
CA GLY A 54 -11.33 -4.05 -7.21
C GLY A 54 -12.63 -3.38 -7.65
N GLU A 55 -13.70 -3.78 -7.01
CA GLU A 55 -15.04 -3.29 -7.32
C GLU A 55 -15.67 -2.67 -6.06
N VAL A 56 -16.04 -1.40 -6.17
CA VAL A 56 -16.76 -0.68 -5.12
C VAL A 56 -18.05 -0.14 -5.71
N THR A 57 -19.16 -0.47 -5.08
CA THR A 57 -20.50 -0.11 -5.58
C THR A 57 -21.31 0.62 -4.51
N ILE A 58 -22.13 1.55 -4.94
CA ILE A 58 -23.24 2.09 -4.15
C ILE A 58 -24.51 1.47 -4.69
N PHE A 59 -25.05 0.51 -3.93
CA PHE A 59 -26.06 -0.42 -4.39
C PHE A 59 -25.57 -1.12 -5.67
N ASP A 60 -26.24 -0.92 -6.79
CA ASP A 60 -25.89 -1.56 -8.07
C ASP A 60 -25.04 -0.66 -8.99
N LYS A 61 -24.61 0.53 -8.50
CA LYS A 61 -23.83 1.50 -9.29
C LYS A 61 -22.37 1.47 -8.92
N SER A 62 -21.48 1.34 -9.90
CA SER A 62 -20.04 1.42 -9.69
C SER A 62 -19.63 2.76 -9.09
N TYR A 63 -18.74 2.72 -8.09
CA TYR A 63 -18.20 3.90 -7.41
C TYR A 63 -16.67 3.95 -7.45
N PRO A 64 -16.07 4.18 -8.63
CA PRO A 64 -14.61 4.19 -8.81
C PRO A 64 -13.92 5.34 -8.06
N THR A 65 -14.67 6.37 -7.69
CA THR A 65 -14.14 7.52 -6.93
C THR A 65 -13.52 7.08 -5.61
N PHE A 66 -14.02 6.05 -4.96
CA PHE A 66 -13.45 5.50 -3.73
C PHE A 66 -12.00 5.05 -3.92
N ILE A 67 -11.73 4.27 -4.97
CA ILE A 67 -10.39 3.81 -5.32
C ILE A 67 -9.46 4.98 -5.63
N ASN A 68 -9.95 5.97 -6.37
CA ASN A 68 -9.18 7.16 -6.71
C ASN A 68 -8.82 7.99 -5.48
N GLN A 69 -9.71 8.09 -4.51
CA GLN A 69 -9.46 8.75 -3.23
C GLN A 69 -8.36 8.03 -2.43
N ILE A 70 -8.37 6.69 -2.39
CA ILE A 70 -7.29 5.92 -1.76
C ILE A 70 -5.95 6.19 -2.44
N LYS A 71 -5.90 6.19 -3.79
CA LYS A 71 -4.69 6.54 -4.56
C LYS A 71 -4.17 7.94 -4.18
N GLN A 72 -5.04 8.93 -4.09
CA GLN A 72 -4.66 10.29 -3.69
C GLN A 72 -4.06 10.35 -2.29
N GLN A 73 -4.56 9.53 -1.36
CA GLN A 73 -4.08 9.52 0.02
C GLN A 73 -2.70 8.90 0.18
N ILE A 74 -2.34 7.91 -0.64
CA ILE A 74 -1.04 7.26 -0.56
C ILE A 74 -0.01 7.85 -1.53
N SER A 75 -0.43 8.65 -2.51
CA SER A 75 0.47 9.33 -3.46
C SER A 75 1.60 10.14 -2.78
N PRO A 76 1.37 10.87 -1.66
CA PRO A 76 2.44 11.59 -0.98
C PRO A 76 3.54 10.71 -0.38
N MET A 77 3.32 9.39 -0.30
CA MET A 77 4.32 8.42 0.17
C MET A 77 5.39 8.08 -0.88
N GLY A 78 5.36 8.73 -2.05
CA GLY A 78 6.29 8.46 -3.16
C GLY A 78 5.95 7.19 -3.94
N CYS A 79 4.73 6.68 -3.83
CA CYS A 79 4.26 5.53 -4.58
C CYS A 79 4.02 5.90 -6.06
N THR A 80 4.36 4.97 -6.94
CA THR A 80 3.95 4.99 -8.35
C THR A 80 2.81 3.99 -8.56
N PHE A 81 1.80 4.37 -9.35
CA PHE A 81 0.65 3.50 -9.59
C PHE A 81 0.81 2.76 -10.91
N THR A 82 0.66 1.44 -10.86
CA THR A 82 0.61 0.59 -12.05
C THR A 82 -0.80 0.08 -12.30
N THR A 83 -1.11 -0.22 -13.55
CA THR A 83 -2.33 -0.92 -13.96
C THR A 83 -2.13 -2.43 -14.08
N ASN A 84 -0.88 -2.89 -14.02
CA ASN A 84 -0.53 -4.30 -14.08
C ASN A 84 -0.20 -4.82 -12.69
N GLU A 85 -1.03 -5.71 -12.19
CA GLU A 85 -0.86 -6.33 -10.87
C GLU A 85 0.47 -7.09 -10.74
N ALA A 86 0.95 -7.71 -11.84
CA ALA A 86 2.19 -8.48 -11.84
C ALA A 86 3.46 -7.62 -11.71
N GLU A 87 3.37 -6.32 -11.99
CA GLU A 87 4.48 -5.36 -11.90
C GLU A 87 4.48 -4.58 -10.57
N ALA A 88 3.51 -4.83 -9.71
CA ALA A 88 3.35 -4.12 -8.47
C ALA A 88 4.19 -4.73 -7.33
N ASP A 89 4.84 -3.88 -6.55
CA ASP A 89 5.44 -4.28 -5.27
C ASP A 89 4.37 -4.54 -4.21
N TRP A 90 3.28 -3.78 -4.28
CA TRP A 90 2.11 -3.92 -3.44
C TRP A 90 0.83 -4.00 -4.27
N VAL A 91 0.04 -5.01 -3.99
CA VAL A 91 -1.27 -5.22 -4.61
C VAL A 91 -2.35 -4.99 -3.56
N ILE A 92 -3.20 -4.00 -3.78
CA ILE A 92 -4.31 -3.63 -2.91
C ILE A 92 -5.60 -3.95 -3.64
N ARG A 93 -6.37 -4.89 -3.11
CA ARG A 93 -7.67 -5.28 -3.66
C ARG A 93 -8.77 -4.81 -2.71
N LEU A 94 -9.75 -4.13 -3.27
CA LEU A 94 -10.89 -3.55 -2.57
C LEU A 94 -12.18 -4.13 -3.13
N GLN A 95 -13.07 -4.58 -2.27
CA GLN A 95 -14.41 -4.97 -2.64
C GLN A 95 -15.39 -4.31 -1.69
N GLY A 96 -16.21 -3.40 -2.22
CA GLY A 96 -17.09 -2.57 -1.43
C GLY A 96 -18.54 -2.66 -1.90
N THR A 97 -19.46 -2.75 -0.96
CA THR A 97 -20.89 -2.76 -1.21
C THR A 97 -21.62 -1.87 -0.20
N THR A 98 -22.81 -1.42 -0.57
CA THR A 98 -23.71 -0.71 0.36
C THR A 98 -25.05 -1.42 0.45
N ARG A 99 -25.64 -1.34 1.63
CA ARG A 99 -27.01 -1.78 1.86
C ARG A 99 -27.77 -0.78 2.73
N GLU A 100 -29.02 -0.55 2.40
CA GLU A 100 -29.93 0.17 3.26
C GLU A 100 -30.29 -0.73 4.46
N TYR A 101 -30.21 -0.17 5.67
CA TYR A 101 -30.59 -0.92 6.86
C TYR A 101 -31.75 -0.30 7.62
N ASN A 102 -32.08 0.96 7.31
CA ASN A 102 -33.26 1.61 7.90
C ASN A 102 -33.72 2.77 7.02
N THR A 103 -35.02 3.06 7.08
CA THR A 103 -35.60 4.26 6.51
C THR A 103 -36.62 4.80 7.52
N LEU A 104 -36.45 6.06 7.92
CA LEU A 104 -37.33 6.75 8.82
C LEU A 104 -38.14 7.78 8.05
N GLN A 105 -39.46 7.60 8.05
CA GLN A 105 -40.36 8.54 7.43
C GLN A 105 -41.08 9.37 8.53
N THR A 106 -40.89 10.68 8.48
CA THR A 106 -41.64 11.65 9.28
C THR A 106 -42.57 12.42 8.37
N GLY A 107 -43.57 13.09 8.92
CA GLY A 107 -44.51 13.87 8.08
C GLY A 107 -43.84 14.97 7.22
N ALA A 108 -42.59 15.36 7.50
CA ALA A 108 -41.89 16.42 6.85
C ALA A 108 -40.80 15.92 5.87
N TYR A 109 -40.15 14.76 6.12
CA TYR A 109 -39.05 14.24 5.30
C TYR A 109 -38.89 12.73 5.50
N THR A 110 -38.15 12.11 4.58
CA THR A 110 -37.68 10.73 4.69
C THR A 110 -36.18 10.75 4.94
N ALA A 111 -35.68 10.00 5.93
CA ALA A 111 -34.28 9.80 6.18
C ALA A 111 -33.88 8.35 5.82
N TYR A 112 -32.87 8.21 4.98
CA TYR A 112 -32.34 6.94 4.55
C TYR A 112 -31.06 6.64 5.34
N PHE A 113 -30.91 5.42 5.84
CA PHE A 113 -29.76 4.96 6.61
C PHE A 113 -29.12 3.80 5.87
N VAL A 114 -27.84 3.98 5.51
CA VAL A 114 -27.09 3.04 4.70
C VAL A 114 -25.84 2.59 5.44
N LEU A 115 -25.53 1.31 5.33
CA LEU A 115 -24.28 0.71 5.76
C LEU A 115 -23.41 0.46 4.52
N ALA A 116 -22.16 0.92 4.55
CA ALA A 116 -21.11 0.56 3.61
C ALA A 116 -20.18 -0.47 4.25
N GLU A 117 -19.79 -1.47 3.50
CA GLU A 117 -18.81 -2.49 3.92
C GLU A 117 -17.76 -2.63 2.83
N VAL A 118 -16.47 -2.59 3.22
CA VAL A 118 -15.33 -2.72 2.31
C VAL A 118 -14.41 -3.80 2.82
N ALA A 119 -14.23 -4.85 2.02
CA ALA A 119 -13.18 -5.82 2.20
C ALA A 119 -11.88 -5.28 1.60
N LEU A 120 -10.79 -5.38 2.35
CA LEU A 120 -9.44 -4.98 1.96
C LEU A 120 -8.52 -6.17 2.05
N GLN A 121 -7.84 -6.48 0.94
CA GLN A 121 -6.73 -7.43 0.89
C GLN A 121 -5.48 -6.70 0.42
N ILE A 122 -4.36 -6.88 1.12
CA ILE A 122 -3.05 -6.35 0.74
C ILE A 122 -2.07 -7.51 0.58
N VAL A 123 -1.46 -7.59 -0.60
CA VAL A 123 -0.51 -8.64 -0.99
C VAL A 123 0.82 -8.00 -1.36
N LYS A 124 1.93 -8.63 -0.99
CA LYS A 124 3.25 -8.23 -1.47
C LYS A 124 3.51 -8.91 -2.81
N GLY A 125 3.79 -8.13 -3.86
CA GLY A 125 3.80 -8.59 -5.24
C GLY A 125 4.66 -9.82 -5.50
N ASN A 126 5.86 -9.89 -4.91
CA ASN A 126 6.82 -10.98 -5.14
C ASN A 126 6.42 -12.32 -4.52
N THR A 127 5.57 -12.32 -3.50
CA THR A 127 5.28 -13.53 -2.71
C THR A 127 3.87 -14.05 -2.94
N GLN A 128 2.99 -13.24 -3.54
CA GLN A 128 1.55 -13.48 -3.64
C GLN A 128 0.88 -13.83 -2.28
N SER A 129 1.62 -13.61 -1.20
CA SER A 129 1.14 -13.86 0.16
C SER A 129 0.34 -12.66 0.65
N ALA A 130 -0.86 -12.90 1.11
CA ALA A 130 -1.65 -11.86 1.76
C ALA A 130 -0.97 -11.46 3.07
N ILE A 131 -0.59 -10.18 3.17
CA ILE A 131 -0.02 -9.59 4.38
C ILE A 131 -1.14 -9.09 5.29
N TYR A 132 -2.24 -8.70 4.68
CA TYR A 132 -3.40 -8.23 5.42
C TYR A 132 -4.69 -8.60 4.68
N GLU A 133 -5.66 -9.04 5.45
CA GLU A 133 -7.06 -9.20 5.04
C GLU A 133 -7.95 -8.67 6.17
N GLY A 134 -8.93 -7.87 5.82
CA GLY A 134 -9.85 -7.32 6.80
C GLY A 134 -11.04 -6.63 6.15
N SER A 135 -12.01 -6.30 6.96
CA SER A 135 -13.21 -5.59 6.53
C SER A 135 -13.44 -4.34 7.37
N PHE A 136 -13.91 -3.30 6.73
CA PHE A 136 -14.26 -2.03 7.34
C PHE A 136 -15.72 -1.73 7.06
N SER A 137 -16.40 -1.09 8.00
CA SER A 137 -17.78 -0.69 7.83
C SER A 137 -18.02 0.73 8.31
N GLY A 138 -18.91 1.43 7.65
CA GLY A 138 -19.32 2.77 8.01
C GLY A 138 -20.81 2.97 7.78
N LYS A 139 -21.40 3.88 8.54
CA LYS A 139 -22.81 4.21 8.45
C LYS A 139 -22.99 5.61 7.92
N GLY A 140 -23.93 5.78 7.00
CA GLY A 140 -24.31 7.09 6.48
C GLY A 140 -25.81 7.29 6.55
N SER A 141 -26.23 8.54 6.62
CA SER A 141 -27.63 8.91 6.53
C SER A 141 -27.80 10.16 5.68
N HIS A 142 -28.89 10.21 4.94
CA HIS A 142 -29.26 11.38 4.15
C HIS A 142 -30.77 11.50 3.96
N THR A 143 -31.25 12.72 3.76
CA THR A 143 -32.68 12.97 3.57
C THR A 143 -33.11 13.12 2.10
N VAL A 144 -32.15 13.21 1.17
CA VAL A 144 -32.45 13.33 -0.27
C VAL A 144 -32.77 11.97 -0.87
N ASN A 145 -31.85 11.02 -0.75
CA ASN A 145 -32.02 9.67 -1.25
C ASN A 145 -31.03 8.69 -0.60
N ARG A 146 -31.18 7.42 -0.89
CA ARG A 146 -30.32 6.35 -0.35
C ARG A 146 -28.91 6.36 -0.93
N GLU A 147 -28.72 6.83 -2.17
CA GLU A 147 -27.40 6.94 -2.80
C GLU A 147 -26.54 7.97 -2.05
N GLU A 148 -27.08 9.13 -1.71
CA GLU A 148 -26.38 10.14 -0.91
C GLU A 148 -26.02 9.63 0.50
N ALA A 149 -26.91 8.83 1.10
CA ALA A 149 -26.60 8.13 2.35
C ALA A 149 -25.45 7.12 2.16
N GLY A 150 -25.37 6.46 1.00
CA GLY A 150 -24.29 5.57 0.61
C GLY A 150 -22.93 6.29 0.48
N TYR A 151 -22.90 7.47 -0.14
CA TYR A 151 -21.69 8.31 -0.20
C TYR A 151 -21.24 8.72 1.20
N ALA A 152 -22.16 9.11 2.08
CA ALA A 152 -21.84 9.45 3.46
C ALA A 152 -21.28 8.25 4.23
N ALA A 153 -21.80 7.04 4.01
CA ALA A 153 -21.28 5.82 4.62
C ALA A 153 -19.86 5.50 4.15
N TYR A 154 -19.57 5.62 2.87
CA TYR A 154 -18.23 5.42 2.34
C TYR A 154 -17.22 6.47 2.81
N ALA A 155 -17.65 7.69 3.09
CA ALA A 155 -16.76 8.73 3.63
C ALA A 155 -16.18 8.33 5.01
N GLU A 156 -16.95 7.59 5.82
CA GLU A 156 -16.49 7.05 7.09
C GLU A 156 -15.51 5.87 6.88
N VAL A 157 -15.84 4.92 6.01
CA VAL A 157 -15.01 3.76 5.70
C VAL A 157 -13.68 4.17 5.06
N TYR A 158 -13.71 5.17 4.20
CA TYR A 158 -12.56 5.68 3.49
C TYR A 158 -11.39 6.02 4.42
N GLN A 159 -11.65 6.71 5.53
CA GLN A 159 -10.61 7.10 6.49
C GLN A 159 -9.93 5.87 7.12
N GLN A 160 -10.72 4.86 7.45
CA GLN A 160 -10.22 3.62 8.07
C GLN A 160 -9.37 2.81 7.07
N VAL A 161 -9.83 2.65 5.84
CA VAL A 161 -9.11 1.94 4.77
C VAL A 161 -7.81 2.66 4.43
N ALA A 162 -7.85 3.98 4.23
CA ALA A 162 -6.66 4.78 3.90
C ALA A 162 -5.60 4.72 5.01
N ALA A 163 -6.01 4.80 6.27
CA ALA A 163 -5.11 4.68 7.41
C ALA A 163 -4.43 3.32 7.45
N LYS A 164 -5.19 2.23 7.22
CA LYS A 164 -4.64 0.86 7.24
C LYS A 164 -3.69 0.60 6.08
N VAL A 165 -4.01 1.08 4.89
CA VAL A 165 -3.11 0.98 3.72
C VAL A 165 -1.80 1.71 3.99
N LYS A 166 -1.84 2.93 4.53
CA LYS A 166 -0.64 3.70 4.90
C LYS A 166 0.21 2.99 5.94
N GLU A 167 -0.41 2.43 6.98
CA GLU A 167 0.28 1.67 8.03
C GLU A 167 1.10 0.52 7.45
N ILE A 168 0.50 -0.25 6.54
CA ILE A 168 1.12 -1.46 5.99
C ILE A 168 2.23 -1.13 4.98
N ILE A 169 2.03 -0.13 4.12
CA ILE A 169 3.05 0.25 3.13
C ILE A 169 4.28 0.89 3.80
N ASN A 170 4.13 1.54 4.96
CA ASN A 170 5.23 2.17 5.69
C ASN A 170 6.05 1.19 6.54
N ASN A 171 5.58 -0.04 6.77
CA ASN A 171 6.27 -1.09 7.53
C ASN A 171 6.97 -2.08 6.62
#